data_526510303552be2e17528977f81af593
#
_entry.id   526510303552be2e17528977f81af593
#
_cell.length_a   1.000
_cell.length_b   1.000
_cell.length_c   1.000
_cell.angle_alpha   90.00
_cell.angle_beta   90.00
_cell.angle_gamma   90.00
#
_symmetry.space_group_name_H-M   'P 1'
#
loop_
_entity.id
_entity.type
_entity.pdbx_description
1 polymer ?
#
loop_
_entity_poly.entity_id
_entity_poly.type
_entity_poly.pdbx_seq_one_letter_code
_entity_poly.pdbx_strand_id
1 'polypeptide(L)' 'NRIKTSDVIPGDLLFFITGRRSKQINHVGIVVDVLPGQILFIHSSTSQGVIVSSLNEGYWNNAFKEARRIM' A
#
# COMPACT_ATOMS: atom_id res chain seq x y z
N ASN A 1 -5.97 12.60 -5.31
CA ASN A 1 -4.72 13.19 -5.79
C ASN A 1 -3.54 12.25 -5.53
N ARG A 2 -2.76 12.03 -6.57
CA ARG A 2 -1.57 11.21 -6.47
C ARG A 2 -0.50 11.91 -5.64
N ILE A 3 0.13 11.16 -4.73
CA ILE A 3 1.20 11.68 -3.90
C ILE A 3 2.45 10.80 -4.01
N LYS A 4 3.60 11.39 -3.73
CA LYS A 4 4.86 10.64 -3.69
C LYS A 4 4.93 9.82 -2.41
N THR A 5 5.62 8.68 -2.48
CA THR A 5 5.80 7.84 -1.29
C THR A 5 6.51 8.59 -0.18
N SER A 6 7.41 9.53 -0.52
CA SER A 6 8.10 10.34 0.48
C SER A 6 7.17 11.30 1.23
N ASP A 7 5.97 11.56 0.70
CA ASP A 7 5.02 12.49 1.28
C ASP A 7 3.81 11.80 1.94
N VAL A 8 3.82 10.47 1.96
CA VAL A 8 2.72 9.69 2.51
C VAL A 8 2.59 9.91 4.01
N ILE A 9 1.34 10.06 4.47
CA ILE A 9 0.99 10.18 5.89
C ILE A 9 -0.11 9.19 6.23
N PRO A 10 -0.34 8.88 7.52
CA PRO A 10 -1.45 8.00 7.90
C PRO A 10 -2.78 8.50 7.33
N GLY A 11 -3.58 7.55 6.84
CA GLY A 11 -4.84 7.85 6.17
C GLY A 11 -4.75 7.87 4.66
N ASP A 12 -3.57 7.96 4.09
CA ASP A 12 -3.40 7.91 2.64
C ASP A 12 -3.66 6.50 2.12
N LEU A 13 -4.07 6.39 0.86
CA LEU A 13 -4.36 5.12 0.19
C LEU A 13 -3.17 4.67 -0.63
N LEU A 14 -2.86 3.39 -0.54
CA LEU A 14 -1.84 2.74 -1.36
C LEU A 14 -2.53 1.75 -2.29
N PHE A 15 -2.24 1.85 -3.58
CA PHE A 15 -2.84 0.99 -4.59
C PHE A 15 -1.80 0.05 -5.17
N PHE A 16 -2.21 -1.20 -5.36
CA PHE A 16 -1.31 -2.29 -5.76
C PHE A 16 -1.87 -3.05 -6.95
N ILE A 17 -0.95 -3.62 -7.71
CA ILE A 17 -1.25 -4.61 -8.73
C ILE A 17 -0.66 -5.92 -8.24
N THR A 18 -1.53 -6.83 -7.78
CA THR A 18 -1.11 -8.13 -7.26
C THR A 18 -1.41 -9.23 -8.27
N GLY A 19 -0.60 -10.28 -8.24
CA GLY A 19 -0.77 -11.41 -9.15
C GLY A 19 0.01 -11.22 -10.44
N ARG A 20 0.49 -12.33 -10.99
CA ARG A 20 1.38 -12.32 -12.15
C ARG A 20 0.77 -11.76 -13.42
N ARG A 21 -0.53 -11.93 -13.60
CA ARG A 21 -1.19 -11.62 -14.86
C ARG A 21 -2.02 -10.36 -14.82
N SER A 22 -2.14 -9.77 -13.66
CA SER A 22 -2.94 -8.56 -13.54
C SER A 22 -2.17 -7.38 -14.09
N LYS A 23 -2.87 -6.50 -14.81
CA LYS A 23 -2.31 -5.27 -15.33
C LYS A 23 -3.04 -4.06 -14.80
N GLN A 24 -3.99 -4.28 -13.90
CA GLN A 24 -4.81 -3.23 -13.32
C GLN A 24 -4.73 -3.27 -11.81
N ILE A 25 -4.93 -2.11 -11.21
CA ILE A 25 -5.00 -2.01 -9.75
C ILE A 25 -6.11 -2.92 -9.25
N ASN A 26 -5.76 -3.82 -8.34
CA ASN A 26 -6.70 -4.81 -7.80
C ASN A 26 -6.60 -4.96 -6.29
N HIS A 27 -5.82 -4.12 -5.62
CA HIS A 27 -5.66 -4.20 -4.17
C HIS A 27 -5.38 -2.81 -3.61
N VAL A 28 -5.89 -2.54 -2.41
CA VAL A 28 -5.73 -1.24 -1.75
C VAL A 28 -5.41 -1.44 -0.28
N GLY A 29 -4.59 -0.56 0.25
CA GLY A 29 -4.32 -0.47 1.67
C GLY A 29 -4.40 0.96 2.16
N ILE A 30 -4.51 1.13 3.47
CA ILE A 30 -4.55 2.43 4.11
C ILE A 30 -3.33 2.57 5.00
N VAL A 31 -2.58 3.63 4.83
CA VAL A 31 -1.40 3.89 5.65
C VAL A 31 -1.83 4.11 7.10
N VAL A 32 -1.21 3.38 8.02
CA VAL A 32 -1.49 3.51 9.46
C VAL A 32 -0.32 4.13 10.21
N ASP A 33 0.90 4.03 9.68
CA ASP A 33 2.06 4.62 10.32
C ASP A 33 3.17 4.82 9.31
N VAL A 34 3.98 5.86 9.53
CA VAL A 34 5.16 6.14 8.72
C VAL A 34 6.35 6.26 9.65
N LEU A 35 7.25 5.30 9.55
CA LEU A 35 8.46 5.21 10.35
C LEU A 35 9.67 5.49 9.47
N PRO A 36 10.83 5.82 10.04
CA PRO A 36 12.04 5.96 9.23
C PRO A 36 12.30 4.68 8.43
N GLY A 37 12.32 4.80 7.11
CA GLY A 37 12.57 3.68 6.22
C GLY A 37 11.44 2.68 6.10
N GLN A 38 10.23 2.97 6.62
CA GLN A 38 9.16 1.98 6.62
C GLN A 38 7.79 2.65 6.60
N ILE A 39 6.94 2.20 5.70
CA ILE A 39 5.53 2.65 5.61
C ILE A 39 4.65 1.44 5.93
N LEU A 40 3.87 1.54 7.00
CA LEU A 40 2.97 0.48 7.42
C LEU A 40 1.56 0.77 6.94
N PHE A 41 0.89 -0.24 6.40
CA PHE A 41 -0.47 -0.09 5.90
C PHE A 41 -1.33 -1.28 6.32
N ILE A 42 -2.61 -1.00 6.55
CA ILE A 42 -3.61 -2.02 6.87
C ILE A 42 -4.35 -2.39 5.58
N HIS A 43 -4.61 -3.67 5.39
CA HIS A 43 -5.30 -4.15 4.20
C HIS A 43 -5.94 -5.50 4.47
N SER A 44 -6.80 -5.92 3.55
CA SER A 44 -7.49 -7.20 3.64
C SER A 44 -6.70 -8.26 2.90
N SER A 45 -6.40 -9.36 3.58
CA SER A 45 -5.71 -10.52 3.02
C SER A 45 -6.68 -11.67 2.90
N THR A 46 -6.62 -12.41 1.77
CA THR A 46 -7.49 -13.56 1.57
C THR A 46 -7.18 -14.72 2.51
N SER A 47 -5.93 -14.84 2.95
CA SER A 47 -5.51 -15.94 3.82
C SER A 47 -5.46 -15.58 5.30
N GLN A 48 -5.30 -14.30 5.64
CA GLN A 48 -5.06 -13.87 7.02
C GLN A 48 -6.06 -12.85 7.53
N GLY A 49 -7.04 -12.45 6.70
CA GLY A 49 -7.98 -11.40 7.07
C GLY A 49 -7.33 -10.02 7.01
N VAL A 50 -7.74 -9.15 7.93
CA VAL A 50 -7.19 -7.78 7.98
C VAL A 50 -5.86 -7.80 8.72
N ILE A 51 -4.82 -7.36 8.04
CA ILE A 51 -3.46 -7.35 8.60
C ILE A 51 -2.75 -6.04 8.30
N VAL A 52 -1.67 -5.79 9.01
CA VAL A 52 -0.76 -4.67 8.74
C VAL A 52 0.50 -5.22 8.10
N SER A 53 0.90 -4.62 6.99
CA SER A 53 2.12 -5.00 6.27
C SER A 53 2.98 -3.76 6.05
N SER A 54 4.22 -3.99 5.62
CA SER A 54 5.15 -2.91 5.29
C SER A 54 5.30 -2.78 3.79
N LEU A 55 5.20 -1.54 3.29
CA LEU A 55 5.44 -1.26 1.87
C LEU A 55 6.89 -1.58 1.48
N ASN A 56 7.77 -1.70 2.46
CA ASN A 56 9.18 -1.98 2.23
C ASN A 56 9.49 -3.48 2.12
N GLU A 57 8.50 -4.35 2.37
CA GLU A 57 8.63 -5.77 2.05
C GLU A 57 8.67 -5.95 0.54
N GLY A 58 9.53 -6.87 0.07
CA GLY A 58 9.76 -7.04 -1.35
C GLY A 58 8.49 -7.26 -2.17
N TYR A 59 7.58 -8.11 -1.67
CA TYR A 59 6.34 -8.39 -2.37
C TYR A 59 5.50 -7.12 -2.57
N TRP A 60 5.26 -6.37 -1.49
CA TRP A 60 4.42 -5.17 -1.56
C TRP A 60 5.10 -4.03 -2.29
N ASN A 61 6.41 -3.91 -2.14
CA ASN A 61 7.17 -2.91 -2.87
C ASN A 61 7.07 -3.13 -4.38
N ASN A 62 7.17 -4.38 -4.82
CA ASN A 62 7.07 -4.70 -6.24
C ASN A 62 5.65 -4.56 -6.77
N ALA A 63 4.65 -4.80 -5.95
CA ALA A 63 3.24 -4.70 -6.36
C ALA A 63 2.72 -3.27 -6.32
N PHE A 64 3.40 -2.38 -5.64
CA PHE A 64 2.97 -1.00 -5.44
C PHE A 64 2.85 -0.25 -6.76
N LYS A 65 1.74 0.45 -6.94
CA LYS A 65 1.49 1.24 -8.14
C LYS A 65 1.49 2.73 -7.85
N GLU A 66 0.67 3.17 -6.91
CA GLU A 66 0.57 4.60 -6.60
C GLU A 66 -0.05 4.83 -5.24
N ALA A 67 0.19 6.01 -4.70
CA ALA A 67 -0.42 6.48 -3.46
C ALA A 67 -1.32 7.66 -3.78
N ARG A 68 -2.44 7.76 -3.07
CA ARG A 68 -3.39 8.86 -3.26
C ARG A 68 -3.93 9.35 -1.93
N ARG A 69 -4.28 10.62 -1.90
CA ARG A 69 -4.92 11.26 -0.74
C ARG A 69 -6.33 11.68 -1.12
N ILE A 70 -7.29 11.32 -0.26
CA ILE A 70 -8.69 11.61 -0.54
C ILE A 70 -8.98 13.08 -0.34
N MET A 71 -8.35 13.68 0.66
CA MET A 71 -8.60 15.09 0.98
C MET A 71 -7.50 16.00 0.50
#